data_8ae719a5cd328ef5aa47ae74fea42358
#
_entry.id   8ae719a5cd328ef5aa47ae74fea42358
#
_cell.length_a   1.000
_cell.length_b   1.000
_cell.length_c   1.000
_cell.angle_alpha   90.00
_cell.angle_beta   90.00
_cell.angle_gamma   90.00
#
_symmetry.space_group_name_H-M   'P 1'
#
loop_
_entity.id
_entity.type
_entity.pdbx_description
1 polymer ?
#
loop_
_entity_poly.entity_id
_entity_poly.type
_entity_poly.pdbx_seq_one_letter_code
_entity_poly.pdbx_strand_id
1 'polypeptide(L)'
;MLVSNSKKIVIKLGSTTVVDSKGKFKKKWVTSLIKDIKKHGSGKDFVIVSSGAIALGQKYLKIQKKKIKLEMSQAIAAIGQIHLAGEFQKLFEKFKLKTGQILISPDDTEQRKRALNVRSTFDNLFKLKAIPIVNENDTTATSEIKYGDNDRLAARVAQIIGADTLI
;
A
#
# COMPACT_ATOMS: atom_id res chain seq x y z
N MET A 1 -21.57 -13.85 5.71
CA MET A 1 -20.81 -12.73 5.08
C MET A 1 -19.32 -13.03 5.22
N LEU A 2 -18.56 -13.07 4.11
CA LEU A 2 -17.13 -13.45 4.12
C LEU A 2 -16.27 -12.53 5.02
N VAL A 3 -16.44 -11.21 4.94
CA VAL A 3 -15.61 -10.24 5.68
C VAL A 3 -15.84 -10.27 7.20
N SER A 4 -17.03 -10.64 7.68
CA SER A 4 -17.32 -10.68 9.11
C SER A 4 -16.50 -11.76 9.84
N ASN A 5 -16.23 -12.88 9.19
CA ASN A 5 -15.51 -14.03 9.76
C ASN A 5 -14.01 -14.00 9.53
N SER A 6 -13.52 -13.07 8.67
CA SER A 6 -12.10 -12.94 8.35
C SER A 6 -11.33 -12.31 9.50
N LYS A 7 -10.17 -12.88 9.81
CA LYS A 7 -9.22 -12.36 10.82
C LYS A 7 -8.12 -11.52 10.17
N LYS A 8 -7.61 -11.92 9.00
CA LYS A 8 -6.60 -11.19 8.24
C LYS A 8 -7.17 -10.73 6.91
N ILE A 9 -7.17 -9.42 6.66
CA ILE A 9 -7.81 -8.80 5.51
C ILE A 9 -6.80 -7.92 4.78
N VAL A 10 -6.62 -8.18 3.49
CA VAL A 10 -5.87 -7.30 2.59
C VAL A 10 -6.84 -6.43 1.81
N ILE A 11 -6.61 -5.12 1.81
CA ILE A 11 -7.41 -4.14 1.08
C ILE A 11 -6.53 -3.49 0.01
N LYS A 12 -6.83 -3.74 -1.26
CA LYS A 12 -6.12 -3.12 -2.37
C LYS A 12 -6.80 -1.81 -2.76
N LEU A 13 -6.01 -0.75 -2.87
CA LEU A 13 -6.44 0.58 -3.26
C LEU A 13 -5.75 1.01 -4.56
N GLY A 14 -6.51 1.08 -5.64
CA GLY A 14 -6.01 1.57 -6.93
C GLY A 14 -5.62 3.05 -6.88
N SER A 15 -4.77 3.49 -7.81
CA SER A 15 -4.30 4.89 -7.87
C SER A 15 -5.46 5.89 -7.96
N THR A 16 -6.48 5.61 -8.76
CA THR A 16 -7.67 6.45 -8.92
C THR A 16 -8.59 6.43 -7.69
N THR A 17 -8.49 5.41 -6.84
CA THR A 17 -9.21 5.34 -5.56
C THR A 17 -8.58 6.27 -4.52
N VAL A 18 -7.25 6.39 -4.53
CA VAL A 18 -6.46 7.13 -3.54
C VAL A 18 -6.19 8.57 -3.98
N VAL A 19 -6.00 8.79 -5.29
CA VAL A 19 -5.65 10.09 -5.87
C VAL A 19 -6.70 10.51 -6.88
N ASP A 20 -7.11 11.76 -6.86
CA ASP A 20 -8.07 12.31 -7.83
C ASP A 20 -7.40 12.65 -9.17
N SER A 21 -8.21 13.05 -10.17
CA SER A 21 -7.74 13.46 -11.50
C SER A 21 -6.82 14.69 -11.47
N LYS A 22 -6.80 15.46 -10.39
CA LYS A 22 -5.93 16.63 -10.17
C LYS A 22 -4.66 16.28 -9.39
N GLY A 23 -4.42 14.99 -9.14
CA GLY A 23 -3.26 14.50 -8.39
C GLY A 23 -3.34 14.75 -6.88
N LYS A 24 -4.54 15.00 -6.31
CA LYS A 24 -4.71 15.23 -4.87
C LYS A 24 -5.14 13.93 -4.18
N PHE A 25 -4.58 13.69 -2.99
CA PHE A 25 -4.97 12.56 -2.16
C PHE A 25 -6.43 12.69 -1.70
N LYS A 26 -7.24 11.65 -1.89
CA LYS A 26 -8.68 11.61 -1.58
C LYS A 26 -8.93 11.41 -0.09
N LYS A 27 -8.58 12.41 0.73
CA LYS A 27 -8.65 12.34 2.21
C LYS A 27 -10.02 11.90 2.73
N LYS A 28 -11.12 12.42 2.16
CA LYS A 28 -12.49 12.10 2.62
C LYS A 28 -12.79 10.61 2.45
N TRP A 29 -12.43 10.04 1.30
CA TRP A 29 -12.67 8.63 1.01
C TRP A 29 -11.82 7.71 1.90
N VAL A 30 -10.51 7.99 2.02
CA VAL A 30 -9.63 7.23 2.90
C VAL A 30 -10.06 7.34 4.37
N THR A 31 -10.54 8.51 4.79
CA THR A 31 -11.10 8.69 6.14
C THR A 31 -12.33 7.81 6.38
N SER A 32 -13.21 7.64 5.37
CA SER A 32 -14.35 6.73 5.47
C SER A 32 -13.89 5.28 5.67
N LEU A 33 -12.92 4.82 4.86
CA LEU A 33 -12.34 3.49 5.01
C LEU A 33 -11.74 3.28 6.41
N ILE A 34 -11.01 4.27 6.94
CA ILE A 34 -10.42 4.18 8.29
C ILE A 34 -11.50 4.07 9.36
N LYS A 35 -12.62 4.78 9.21
CA LYS A 35 -13.77 4.67 10.13
C LYS A 35 -14.35 3.26 10.11
N ASP A 36 -14.48 2.65 8.94
CA ASP A 36 -14.99 1.29 8.78
C ASP A 36 -14.01 0.27 9.40
N ILE A 37 -12.71 0.41 9.14
CA ILE A 37 -11.67 -0.41 9.79
C ILE A 37 -11.77 -0.28 11.33
N LYS A 38 -11.90 0.94 11.85
CA LYS A 38 -12.00 1.16 13.30
C LYS A 38 -13.27 0.58 13.89
N LYS A 39 -14.40 0.71 13.20
CA LYS A 39 -15.71 0.24 13.67
C LYS A 39 -15.83 -1.28 13.67
N HIS A 40 -15.31 -1.94 12.63
CA HIS A 40 -15.51 -3.36 12.37
C HIS A 40 -14.24 -4.21 12.56
N GLY A 41 -13.12 -3.59 12.90
CA GLY A 41 -11.79 -4.21 12.90
C GLY A 41 -11.35 -4.81 14.24
N SER A 42 -12.19 -4.82 15.28
CA SER A 42 -11.81 -5.44 16.55
C SER A 42 -11.43 -6.90 16.37
N GLY A 43 -10.22 -7.28 16.81
CA GLY A 43 -9.69 -8.64 16.68
C GLY A 43 -9.26 -9.03 15.26
N LYS A 44 -9.13 -8.07 14.34
CA LYS A 44 -8.72 -8.30 12.96
C LYS A 44 -7.42 -7.59 12.63
N ASP A 45 -6.63 -8.22 11.76
CA ASP A 45 -5.42 -7.64 11.18
C ASP A 45 -5.73 -7.14 9.76
N PHE A 46 -5.37 -5.89 9.49
CA PHE A 46 -5.55 -5.27 8.17
C PHE A 46 -4.21 -4.97 7.52
N VAL A 47 -4.15 -5.15 6.22
CA VAL A 47 -3.06 -4.66 5.36
C VAL A 47 -3.66 -3.82 4.25
N ILE A 48 -3.10 -2.66 3.98
CA ILE A 48 -3.49 -1.81 2.86
C ILE A 48 -2.40 -1.90 1.79
N VAL A 49 -2.74 -2.37 0.60
CA VAL A 49 -1.87 -2.31 -0.57
C VAL A 49 -2.32 -1.14 -1.43
N SER A 50 -1.49 -0.11 -1.54
CA SER A 50 -1.87 1.16 -2.14
C SER A 50 -0.99 1.50 -3.34
N SER A 51 -1.62 2.05 -4.37
CA SER A 51 -0.98 2.74 -5.48
C SER A 51 -1.06 4.26 -5.30
N GLY A 52 -0.43 5.01 -6.22
CA GLY A 52 -0.61 6.46 -6.34
C GLY A 52 0.63 7.30 -6.04
N ALA A 53 1.76 6.66 -5.71
CA ALA A 53 3.02 7.37 -5.45
C ALA A 53 3.44 8.24 -6.66
N ILE A 54 3.47 7.69 -7.87
CA ILE A 54 3.83 8.44 -9.09
C ILE A 54 2.89 9.64 -9.28
N ALA A 55 1.58 9.46 -9.13
CA ALA A 55 0.61 10.55 -9.33
C ALA A 55 0.80 11.70 -8.32
N LEU A 56 1.08 11.36 -7.05
CA LEU A 56 1.39 12.36 -6.02
C LEU A 56 2.72 13.05 -6.28
N GLY A 57 3.75 12.29 -6.70
CA GLY A 57 5.06 12.84 -7.04
C GLY A 57 5.00 13.79 -8.24
N GLN A 58 4.30 13.41 -9.30
CA GLN A 58 4.05 14.29 -10.45
C GLN A 58 3.37 15.60 -10.04
N LYS A 59 2.35 15.50 -9.18
CA LYS A 59 1.64 16.67 -8.68
C LYS A 59 2.53 17.58 -7.87
N TYR A 60 3.32 17.01 -6.96
CA TYR A 60 4.25 17.77 -6.12
C TYR A 60 5.30 18.50 -6.96
N LEU A 61 5.85 17.83 -7.97
CA LEU A 61 6.85 18.37 -8.88
C LEU A 61 6.26 19.22 -10.02
N LYS A 62 4.93 19.36 -10.10
CA LYS A 62 4.21 20.05 -11.19
C LYS A 62 4.54 19.50 -12.58
N ILE A 63 4.82 18.20 -12.69
CA ILE A 63 5.15 17.52 -13.94
C ILE A 63 3.85 17.05 -14.61
N GLN A 64 3.59 17.50 -15.84
CA GLN A 64 2.38 17.12 -16.60
C GLN A 64 2.64 16.14 -17.76
N LYS A 65 3.87 15.62 -17.89
CA LYS A 65 4.23 14.74 -19.01
C LYS A 65 3.48 13.41 -18.94
N LYS A 66 2.83 13.01 -20.02
CA LYS A 66 2.13 11.71 -20.14
C LYS A 66 3.09 10.53 -20.35
N LYS A 67 4.20 10.74 -21.05
CA LYS A 67 5.24 9.72 -21.26
C LYS A 67 6.51 10.12 -20.52
N ILE A 68 6.88 9.35 -19.55
CA ILE A 68 8.05 9.56 -18.69
C ILE A 68 8.92 8.30 -18.82
N LYS A 69 10.23 8.49 -19.01
CA LYS A 69 11.19 7.37 -19.01
C LYS A 69 11.19 6.67 -17.66
N LEU A 70 11.59 5.40 -17.61
CA LEU A 70 11.55 4.56 -16.42
C LEU A 70 12.30 5.22 -15.25
N GLU A 71 13.53 5.66 -15.46
CA GLU A 71 14.39 6.23 -14.42
C GLU A 71 13.76 7.49 -13.80
N MET A 72 13.15 8.32 -14.62
CA MET A 72 12.43 9.51 -14.15
C MET A 72 11.14 9.12 -13.41
N SER A 73 10.45 8.07 -13.85
CA SER A 73 9.27 7.54 -13.15
C SER A 73 9.62 7.02 -11.77
N GLN A 74 10.75 6.32 -11.64
CA GLN A 74 11.27 5.83 -10.36
C GLN A 74 11.60 6.98 -9.41
N ALA A 75 12.28 8.02 -9.90
CA ALA A 75 12.58 9.21 -9.09
C ALA A 75 11.30 9.94 -8.63
N ILE A 76 10.32 10.07 -9.51
CA ILE A 76 9.02 10.67 -9.19
C ILE A 76 8.27 9.80 -8.17
N ALA A 77 8.31 8.47 -8.33
CA ALA A 77 7.70 7.53 -7.39
C ALA A 77 8.32 7.65 -6.00
N ALA A 78 9.65 7.73 -5.92
CA ALA A 78 10.36 7.90 -4.65
C ALA A 78 9.92 9.16 -3.89
N ILE A 79 9.79 10.31 -4.59
CA ILE A 79 9.28 11.55 -4.01
C ILE A 79 7.81 11.39 -3.59
N GLY A 80 6.99 10.83 -4.47
CA GLY A 80 5.56 10.65 -4.21
C GLY A 80 5.27 9.64 -3.10
N GLN A 81 6.14 8.65 -2.90
CA GLN A 81 5.99 7.64 -1.86
C GLN A 81 6.06 8.25 -0.45
N ILE A 82 6.93 9.25 -0.23
CA ILE A 82 6.98 9.99 1.04
C ILE A 82 5.64 10.69 1.29
N HIS A 83 5.06 11.34 0.26
CA HIS A 83 3.77 12.01 0.38
C HIS A 83 2.64 11.01 0.62
N LEU A 84 2.62 9.89 -0.10
CA LEU A 84 1.61 8.84 0.05
C LEU A 84 1.62 8.28 1.47
N ALA A 85 2.78 7.85 1.96
CA ALA A 85 2.95 7.31 3.29
C ALA A 85 2.55 8.33 4.37
N GLY A 86 3.00 9.58 4.22
CA GLY A 86 2.68 10.67 5.16
C GLY A 86 1.18 11.01 5.20
N GLU A 87 0.46 10.97 4.08
CA GLU A 87 -0.99 11.19 4.07
C GLU A 87 -1.73 10.05 4.76
N PHE A 88 -1.35 8.79 4.53
CA PHE A 88 -1.90 7.65 5.28
C PHE A 88 -1.61 7.79 6.77
N GLN A 89 -0.35 7.98 7.16
CA GLN A 89 0.05 8.12 8.57
C GLN A 89 -0.80 9.19 9.27
N LYS A 90 -0.84 10.41 8.73
CA LYS A 90 -1.60 11.54 9.30
C LYS A 90 -3.09 11.23 9.49
N LEU A 91 -3.71 10.48 8.55
CA LEU A 91 -5.12 10.13 8.67
C LEU A 91 -5.36 9.04 9.70
N PHE A 92 -4.53 7.98 9.72
CA PHE A 92 -4.66 6.89 10.70
C PHE A 92 -4.41 7.36 12.13
N GLU A 93 -3.43 8.23 12.34
CA GLU A 93 -3.11 8.83 13.65
C GLU A 93 -4.30 9.59 14.25
N LYS A 94 -5.12 10.29 13.43
CA LYS A 94 -6.34 10.96 13.91
C LYS A 94 -7.33 9.98 14.55
N PHE A 95 -7.27 8.72 14.18
CA PHE A 95 -8.10 7.65 14.75
C PHE A 95 -7.37 6.82 15.81
N LYS A 96 -6.16 7.24 16.22
CA LYS A 96 -5.28 6.52 17.17
C LYS A 96 -4.88 5.13 16.64
N LEU A 97 -4.75 4.99 15.33
CA LEU A 97 -4.26 3.79 14.65
C LEU A 97 -2.82 4.02 14.20
N LYS A 98 -1.97 3.02 14.44
CA LYS A 98 -0.57 3.05 14.01
C LYS A 98 -0.44 2.48 12.60
N THR A 99 0.50 2.98 11.81
CA THR A 99 0.84 2.45 10.49
C THR A 99 2.31 2.14 10.38
N GLY A 100 2.66 1.17 9.53
CA GLY A 100 4.04 0.88 9.15
C GLY A 100 4.14 0.76 7.63
N GLN A 101 5.14 1.40 7.01
CA GLN A 101 5.36 1.30 5.57
C GLN A 101 6.15 0.02 5.24
N ILE A 102 5.73 -0.70 4.21
CA ILE A 102 6.46 -1.80 3.61
C ILE A 102 6.55 -1.57 2.10
N LEU A 103 7.75 -1.57 1.55
CA LEU A 103 8.00 -1.55 0.11
C LEU A 103 8.47 -2.94 -0.32
N ILE A 104 7.84 -3.51 -1.34
CA ILE A 104 8.06 -4.88 -1.80
C ILE A 104 8.40 -4.87 -3.29
N SER A 105 9.47 -5.55 -3.65
CA SER A 105 9.81 -5.88 -5.04
C SER A 105 9.31 -7.30 -5.39
N PRO A 106 9.15 -7.66 -6.67
CA PRO A 106 8.78 -9.02 -7.08
C PRO A 106 9.66 -10.10 -6.46
N ASP A 107 10.98 -9.92 -6.47
CA ASP A 107 11.95 -10.84 -5.88
C ASP A 107 11.71 -11.12 -4.40
N ASP A 108 11.19 -10.12 -3.64
CA ASP A 108 10.94 -10.27 -2.21
C ASP A 108 9.81 -11.25 -1.92
N THR A 109 8.97 -11.52 -2.93
CA THR A 109 7.86 -12.48 -2.82
C THR A 109 8.14 -13.81 -3.50
N GLU A 110 9.10 -13.88 -4.40
CA GLU A 110 9.43 -15.09 -5.18
C GLU A 110 10.57 -15.89 -4.52
N GLN A 111 11.53 -15.22 -3.92
CA GLN A 111 12.63 -15.87 -3.20
C GLN A 111 12.18 -16.28 -1.80
N ARG A 112 12.17 -17.59 -1.51
CA ARG A 112 11.69 -18.16 -0.24
C ARG A 112 12.24 -17.45 1.00
N LYS A 113 13.56 -17.20 1.05
CA LYS A 113 14.19 -16.54 2.22
C LYS A 113 13.66 -15.13 2.43
N ARG A 114 13.52 -14.35 1.33
CA ARG A 114 12.99 -12.99 1.38
C ARG A 114 11.51 -12.99 1.77
N ALA A 115 10.70 -13.87 1.19
CA ALA A 115 9.29 -14.01 1.52
C ALA A 115 9.06 -14.34 3.02
N LEU A 116 9.91 -15.18 3.62
CA LEU A 116 9.86 -15.45 5.06
C LEU A 116 10.19 -14.22 5.90
N ASN A 117 11.19 -13.41 5.50
CA ASN A 117 11.50 -12.15 6.18
C ASN A 117 10.36 -11.14 6.07
N VAL A 118 9.76 -11.02 4.88
CA VAL A 118 8.58 -10.18 4.64
C VAL A 118 7.45 -10.61 5.57
N ARG A 119 7.13 -11.91 5.61
CA ARG A 119 6.11 -12.46 6.52
C ARG A 119 6.39 -12.12 7.99
N SER A 120 7.63 -12.34 8.45
CA SER A 120 8.02 -12.01 9.82
C SER A 120 7.84 -10.53 10.15
N THR A 121 8.11 -9.62 9.19
CA THR A 121 7.87 -8.19 9.35
C THR A 121 6.38 -7.88 9.53
N PHE A 122 5.51 -8.47 8.72
CA PHE A 122 4.06 -8.33 8.89
C PHE A 122 3.59 -8.83 10.26
N ASP A 123 4.04 -10.03 10.66
CA ASP A 123 3.66 -10.62 11.95
C ASP A 123 4.07 -9.73 13.13
N ASN A 124 5.24 -9.09 13.05
CA ASN A 124 5.68 -8.15 14.08
C ASN A 124 4.87 -6.83 14.05
N LEU A 125 4.52 -6.31 12.87
CA LEU A 125 3.64 -5.14 12.80
C LEU A 125 2.25 -5.43 13.41
N PHE A 126 1.69 -6.60 13.18
CA PHE A 126 0.43 -7.02 13.80
C PHE A 126 0.54 -7.11 15.34
N LYS A 127 1.63 -7.67 15.87
CA LYS A 127 1.90 -7.68 17.32
C LYS A 127 1.98 -6.25 17.89
N LEU A 128 2.55 -5.31 17.14
CA LEU A 128 2.62 -3.88 17.52
C LEU A 128 1.31 -3.12 17.32
N LYS A 129 0.25 -3.81 16.85
CA LYS A 129 -1.05 -3.22 16.50
C LYS A 129 -0.92 -2.10 15.47
N ALA A 130 -0.02 -2.27 14.53
CA ALA A 130 0.19 -1.35 13.41
C ALA A 130 -0.40 -1.95 12.12
N ILE A 131 -1.02 -1.11 11.31
CA ILE A 131 -1.58 -1.48 10.01
C ILE A 131 -0.50 -1.26 8.94
N PRO A 132 -0.03 -2.32 8.26
CA PRO A 132 0.93 -2.18 7.18
C PRO A 132 0.32 -1.44 5.98
N ILE A 133 1.03 -0.43 5.49
CA ILE A 133 0.74 0.25 4.23
C ILE A 133 1.80 -0.22 3.22
N VAL A 134 1.38 -1.01 2.28
CA VAL A 134 2.26 -1.69 1.31
C VAL A 134 2.20 -1.00 -0.03
N ASN A 135 3.32 -0.84 -0.68
CA ASN A 135 3.43 -0.47 -2.09
C ASN A 135 4.58 -1.23 -2.75
N GLU A 136 4.62 -1.21 -4.09
CA GLU A 136 5.77 -1.68 -4.83
C GLU A 136 7.00 -0.81 -4.54
N ASN A 137 8.18 -1.43 -4.48
CA ASN A 137 9.44 -0.69 -4.45
C ASN A 137 9.80 -0.22 -5.86
N ASP A 138 9.17 0.85 -6.29
CA ASP A 138 9.38 1.43 -7.62
C ASP A 138 10.85 1.79 -7.91
N THR A 139 11.67 2.01 -6.87
CA THR A 139 13.07 2.42 -7.03
C THR A 139 13.93 1.32 -7.66
N THR A 140 13.63 0.06 -7.38
CA THR A 140 14.37 -1.09 -7.89
C THR A 140 13.62 -1.85 -8.99
N ALA A 141 12.41 -1.42 -9.33
CA ALA A 141 11.60 -2.05 -10.36
C ALA A 141 12.20 -1.80 -11.75
N THR A 142 12.34 -2.86 -12.56
CA THR A 142 12.69 -2.74 -13.98
C THR A 142 11.43 -2.87 -14.84
N SER A 143 11.51 -2.49 -16.13
CA SER A 143 10.39 -2.66 -17.07
C SER A 143 9.95 -4.12 -17.22
N GLU A 144 10.89 -5.06 -16.98
CA GLU A 144 10.67 -6.51 -17.14
C GLU A 144 10.20 -7.16 -15.83
N ILE A 145 10.59 -6.58 -14.68
CA ILE A 145 10.35 -7.13 -13.34
C ILE A 145 9.47 -6.16 -12.53
N LYS A 146 8.41 -5.68 -13.12
CA LYS A 146 7.44 -4.83 -12.46
C LYS A 146 6.15 -5.60 -12.21
N TYR A 147 5.55 -5.46 -11.03
CA TYR A 147 4.20 -5.99 -10.82
C TYR A 147 3.21 -5.42 -11.84
N GLY A 148 3.48 -4.21 -12.36
CA GLY A 148 2.64 -3.53 -13.34
C GLY A 148 1.32 -3.05 -12.77
N ASP A 149 0.75 -3.82 -11.89
CA ASP A 149 -0.47 -3.51 -11.16
C ASP A 149 -0.35 -4.04 -9.72
N ASN A 150 -0.75 -3.23 -8.76
CA ASN A 150 -0.78 -3.61 -7.34
C ASN A 150 -1.81 -4.71 -7.02
N ASP A 151 -2.60 -5.19 -8.00
CA ASP A 151 -3.46 -6.37 -7.83
C ASP A 151 -2.61 -7.63 -7.63
N ARG A 152 -1.57 -7.81 -8.45
CA ARG A 152 -0.62 -8.94 -8.29
C ARG A 152 0.14 -8.83 -6.97
N LEU A 153 0.60 -7.63 -6.61
CA LEU A 153 1.25 -7.39 -5.33
C LEU A 153 0.30 -7.73 -4.16
N ALA A 154 -0.94 -7.28 -4.22
CA ALA A 154 -1.94 -7.56 -3.18
C ALA A 154 -2.21 -9.07 -3.03
N ALA A 155 -2.32 -9.80 -4.15
CA ALA A 155 -2.48 -11.25 -4.14
C ALA A 155 -1.25 -11.96 -3.51
N ARG A 156 -0.03 -11.52 -3.85
CA ARG A 156 1.21 -12.06 -3.25
C ARG A 156 1.30 -11.77 -1.76
N VAL A 157 0.98 -10.54 -1.35
CA VAL A 157 0.92 -10.16 0.08
C VAL A 157 -0.10 -11.02 0.81
N ALA A 158 -1.30 -11.18 0.28
CA ALA A 158 -2.36 -12.02 0.87
C ALA A 158 -1.88 -13.47 1.05
N GLN A 159 -1.20 -14.03 0.06
CA GLN A 159 -0.61 -15.38 0.12
C GLN A 159 0.46 -15.48 1.21
N ILE A 160 1.41 -14.52 1.27
CA ILE A 160 2.52 -14.53 2.23
C ILE A 160 2.03 -14.48 3.66
N ILE A 161 1.05 -13.62 3.97
CA ILE A 161 0.54 -13.46 5.32
C ILE A 161 -0.55 -14.47 5.69
N GLY A 162 -1.01 -15.28 4.74
CA GLY A 162 -2.16 -16.18 4.93
C GLY A 162 -3.44 -15.40 5.22
N ALA A 163 -3.77 -14.43 4.37
CA ALA A 163 -4.99 -13.64 4.54
C ALA A 163 -6.24 -14.44 4.22
N ASP A 164 -7.30 -14.21 4.99
CA ASP A 164 -8.61 -14.85 4.78
C ASP A 164 -9.39 -14.18 3.66
N THR A 165 -9.14 -12.89 3.43
CA THR A 165 -9.87 -12.08 2.43
C THR A 165 -8.95 -11.05 1.79
N LEU A 166 -9.09 -10.90 0.47
CA LEU A 166 -8.55 -9.82 -0.35
C LEU A 166 -9.69 -9.06 -1.00
N ILE A 167 -9.71 -7.73 -0.86
CA ILE A 167 -10.74 -6.81 -1.38
C ILE A 167 -10.06 -5.81 -2.32
#